data_80c5c4445eb169f59d03af866671fa4a
#
_entry.id   80c5c4445eb169f59d03af866671fa4a
#
_cell.length_a   1.000
_cell.length_b   1.000
_cell.length_c   1.000
_cell.angle_alpha   90.00
_cell.angle_beta   90.00
_cell.angle_gamma   90.00
#
_symmetry.space_group_name_H-M   'P 1'
#
loop_
_entity.id
_entity.type
_entity.pdbx_description
1 polymer ?
#
loop_
_entity_poly.entity_id
_entity_poly.type
_entity_poly.pdbx_seq_one_letter_code
_entity_poly.pdbx_strand_id
1 'polypeptide(L)'
;MKNPTLLQCFHWYYPAGGELWREVEALAPSLNEIGINMVWLPPAYKGASGGYSVGYDTYDLFDLGEFDQKGSVATKYGDKAQLLAAMKALKEHDIAVLLDVVVNHKMGADEKETLQVQRVDEHDRTQIAEEIIECEAWTRYTFPVRAGQYSQFVWDYKCFSGIDHIENPTEDGVFKIVNDYTGEGWNEQVDDELGNFDYLMGANIDFRNHAVTEEIKLLGALGHGADRLRWFSS
;
A
#
# COMPACT_ATOMS: atom_id res chain seq x y z
N MET A 1 5.52 30.76 -1.35
CA MET A 1 6.12 29.49 -1.80
C MET A 1 6.80 29.78 -3.14
N LYS A 2 8.07 29.41 -3.30
CA LYS A 2 8.68 29.37 -4.64
C LYS A 2 7.92 28.33 -5.46
N ASN A 3 7.81 28.52 -6.79
CA ASN A 3 7.17 27.52 -7.64
C ASN A 3 7.83 26.15 -7.43
N PRO A 4 7.06 25.08 -7.16
CA PRO A 4 7.63 23.77 -6.96
C PRO A 4 8.17 23.22 -8.29
N THR A 5 9.41 22.74 -8.25
CA THR A 5 10.01 21.94 -9.33
C THR A 5 10.16 20.51 -8.81
N LEU A 6 9.24 19.64 -9.23
CA LEU A 6 9.14 18.26 -8.77
C LEU A 6 9.92 17.32 -9.70
N LEU A 7 10.74 16.46 -9.13
CA LEU A 7 11.37 15.33 -9.82
C LEU A 7 10.80 14.01 -9.29
N GLN A 8 10.30 13.15 -10.19
CA GLN A 8 10.03 11.75 -9.88
C GLN A 8 11.36 10.99 -9.86
N CYS A 9 11.76 10.48 -8.70
CA CYS A 9 13.05 9.83 -8.48
C CYS A 9 12.99 8.30 -8.61
N PHE A 10 12.12 7.76 -9.44
CA PHE A 10 12.02 6.33 -9.69
C PHE A 10 11.36 6.03 -11.03
N HIS A 11 11.50 4.79 -11.48
CA HIS A 11 10.78 4.24 -12.63
C HIS A 11 10.50 2.74 -12.42
N TRP A 12 9.54 2.20 -13.17
CA TRP A 12 9.07 0.82 -13.01
C TRP A 12 10.19 -0.23 -13.09
N TYR A 13 11.13 -0.03 -14.00
CA TYR A 13 12.23 -0.97 -14.27
C TYR A 13 13.48 -0.71 -13.43
N TYR A 14 13.39 0.08 -12.36
CA TYR A 14 14.52 0.27 -11.46
C TYR A 14 15.04 -1.10 -10.97
N PRO A 15 16.37 -1.36 -10.99
CA PRO A 15 16.89 -2.67 -10.59
C PRO A 15 16.60 -2.98 -9.13
N ALA A 16 16.37 -4.27 -8.82
CA ALA A 16 16.42 -4.73 -7.44
C ALA A 16 17.85 -4.69 -6.92
N GLY A 17 18.02 -4.51 -5.61
CA GLY A 17 19.36 -4.49 -5.00
C GLY A 17 19.50 -3.47 -3.87
N GLY A 18 18.48 -2.62 -3.68
CA GLY A 18 18.41 -1.71 -2.53
C GLY A 18 19.33 -0.50 -2.64
N GLU A 19 19.58 0.01 -3.83
CA GLU A 19 20.53 1.11 -4.05
C GLU A 19 19.85 2.49 -4.20
N LEU A 20 18.55 2.57 -4.49
CA LEU A 20 17.89 3.84 -4.79
C LEU A 20 18.06 4.89 -3.69
N TRP A 21 17.91 4.50 -2.43
CA TRP A 21 18.02 5.46 -1.32
C TRP A 21 19.42 6.07 -1.23
N ARG A 22 20.47 5.28 -1.48
CA ARG A 22 21.85 5.77 -1.52
C ARG A 22 22.09 6.70 -2.70
N GLU A 23 21.52 6.39 -3.86
CA GLU A 23 21.60 7.27 -5.04
C GLU A 23 20.89 8.60 -4.78
N VAL A 24 19.69 8.58 -4.19
CA VAL A 24 18.94 9.80 -3.84
C VAL A 24 19.70 10.63 -2.81
N GLU A 25 20.31 10.02 -1.79
CA GLU A 25 21.17 10.68 -0.82
C GLU A 25 22.32 11.41 -1.50
N ALA A 26 23.03 10.72 -2.40
CA ALA A 26 24.18 11.27 -3.11
C ALA A 26 23.80 12.38 -4.10
N LEU A 27 22.59 12.32 -4.67
CA LEU A 27 22.11 13.32 -5.63
C LEU A 27 21.59 14.61 -5.00
N ALA A 28 21.26 14.62 -3.70
CA ALA A 28 20.63 15.76 -3.05
C ALA A 28 21.32 17.11 -3.29
N PRO A 29 22.67 17.26 -3.20
CA PRO A 29 23.35 18.52 -3.50
C PRO A 29 23.10 18.98 -4.94
N SER A 30 23.29 18.08 -5.91
CA SER A 30 23.17 18.40 -7.34
C SER A 30 21.73 18.75 -7.73
N LEU A 31 20.73 18.09 -7.12
CA LEU A 31 19.33 18.40 -7.34
C LEU A 31 18.98 19.83 -6.90
N ASN A 32 19.50 20.27 -5.75
CA ASN A 32 19.33 21.64 -5.30
C ASN A 32 20.02 22.64 -6.24
N GLU A 33 21.25 22.37 -6.67
CA GLU A 33 22.00 23.25 -7.61
C GLU A 33 21.24 23.50 -8.91
N ILE A 34 20.55 22.51 -9.46
CA ILE A 34 19.74 22.64 -10.68
C ILE A 34 18.33 23.15 -10.44
N GLY A 35 17.97 23.47 -9.18
CA GLY A 35 16.70 24.09 -8.80
C GLY A 35 15.54 23.14 -8.54
N ILE A 36 15.81 21.84 -8.39
CA ILE A 36 14.81 20.88 -7.87
C ILE A 36 14.60 21.18 -6.39
N ASN A 37 13.33 21.38 -5.99
CA ASN A 37 12.98 21.69 -4.61
C ASN A 37 11.93 20.71 -4.02
N MET A 38 11.55 19.70 -4.80
CA MET A 38 10.66 18.61 -4.38
C MET A 38 11.01 17.33 -5.13
N VAL A 39 10.98 16.20 -4.43
CA VAL A 39 11.13 14.86 -5.03
C VAL A 39 9.95 13.98 -4.69
N TRP A 40 9.55 13.13 -5.63
CA TRP A 40 8.58 12.07 -5.45
C TRP A 40 9.32 10.75 -5.43
N LEU A 41 9.29 10.07 -4.27
CA LEU A 41 9.90 8.77 -4.04
C LEU A 41 8.85 7.65 -4.20
N PRO A 42 9.26 6.45 -4.63
CA PRO A 42 8.37 5.31 -4.75
C PRO A 42 7.88 4.83 -3.37
N PRO A 43 6.89 3.87 -3.35
CA PRO A 43 6.49 3.25 -2.10
C PRO A 43 7.69 2.65 -1.36
N ALA A 44 7.90 3.09 -0.12
CA ALA A 44 9.07 2.69 0.68
C ALA A 44 8.80 1.47 1.58
N TYR A 45 7.55 1.03 1.65
CA TYR A 45 7.13 -0.08 2.51
C TYR A 45 7.26 -1.44 1.81
N LYS A 46 7.08 -2.52 2.60
CA LYS A 46 7.20 -3.89 2.13
C LYS A 46 6.01 -4.28 1.25
N GLY A 47 6.28 -4.67 0.02
CA GLY A 47 5.32 -5.30 -0.87
C GLY A 47 5.35 -6.84 -0.78
N ALA A 48 4.35 -7.49 -1.36
CA ALA A 48 4.19 -8.94 -1.36
C ALA A 48 5.36 -9.68 -2.05
N SER A 49 6.00 -9.03 -3.03
CA SER A 49 7.17 -9.57 -3.74
C SER A 49 8.52 -9.24 -3.05
N GLY A 50 8.49 -8.77 -1.80
CA GLY A 50 9.69 -8.51 -0.99
C GLY A 50 10.67 -7.55 -1.64
N GLY A 51 11.95 -7.93 -1.72
CA GLY A 51 13.03 -7.14 -2.31
C GLY A 51 12.93 -6.91 -3.84
N TYR A 52 11.94 -7.50 -4.50
CA TYR A 52 11.65 -7.29 -5.93
C TYR A 52 10.43 -6.40 -6.15
N SER A 53 9.64 -6.13 -5.10
CA SER A 53 8.41 -5.36 -5.17
C SER A 53 8.67 -3.90 -5.58
N VAL A 54 7.95 -3.43 -6.59
CA VAL A 54 7.90 -1.99 -6.93
C VAL A 54 7.05 -1.17 -5.95
N GLY A 55 6.38 -1.84 -4.99
CA GLY A 55 5.64 -1.23 -3.89
C GLY A 55 4.12 -1.16 -4.08
N TYR A 56 3.61 -1.46 -5.29
CA TYR A 56 2.16 -1.42 -5.56
C TYR A 56 1.42 -2.71 -5.20
N ASP A 57 2.14 -3.79 -4.86
CA ASP A 57 1.63 -5.00 -4.24
C ASP A 57 1.72 -4.92 -2.71
N THR A 58 1.01 -3.99 -2.11
CA THR A 58 1.12 -3.57 -0.70
C THR A 58 0.92 -4.74 0.27
N TYR A 59 1.95 -5.04 1.06
CA TYR A 59 1.86 -6.04 2.15
C TYR A 59 1.86 -5.37 3.53
N ASP A 60 2.96 -4.75 3.98
CA ASP A 60 3.08 -4.14 5.30
C ASP A 60 3.52 -2.68 5.20
N LEU A 61 2.57 -1.77 5.41
CA LEU A 61 2.80 -0.32 5.37
C LEU A 61 3.75 0.20 6.44
N PHE A 62 3.97 -0.57 7.53
CA PHE A 62 4.84 -0.20 8.64
C PHE A 62 6.26 -0.77 8.52
N ASP A 63 6.51 -1.67 7.56
CA ASP A 63 7.84 -2.22 7.30
C ASP A 63 8.55 -1.45 6.19
N LEU A 64 9.39 -0.51 6.55
CA LEU A 64 10.18 0.30 5.62
C LEU A 64 11.53 -0.38 5.24
N GLY A 65 11.60 -1.70 5.27
CA GLY A 65 12.84 -2.46 5.06
C GLY A 65 13.60 -2.71 6.36
N GLU A 66 12.89 -3.10 7.41
CA GLU A 66 13.42 -3.42 8.74
C GLU A 66 13.28 -4.90 9.09
N PHE A 67 12.22 -5.55 8.61
CA PHE A 67 11.87 -6.90 9.00
C PHE A 67 12.10 -7.88 7.85
N ASP A 68 12.58 -9.09 8.17
CA ASP A 68 12.73 -10.16 7.18
C ASP A 68 11.36 -10.75 6.82
N GLN A 69 10.62 -10.00 6.02
CA GLN A 69 9.29 -10.35 5.55
C GLN A 69 9.31 -10.53 4.03
N LYS A 70 8.50 -11.48 3.53
CA LYS A 70 8.39 -11.76 2.08
C LYS A 70 9.77 -12.06 1.43
N GLY A 71 10.66 -12.71 2.21
CA GLY A 71 11.95 -13.19 1.73
C GLY A 71 13.05 -12.13 1.64
N SER A 72 12.86 -10.97 2.26
CA SER A 72 13.90 -9.94 2.34
C SER A 72 13.73 -9.00 3.54
N VAL A 73 14.85 -8.48 4.06
CA VAL A 73 14.83 -7.35 5.00
C VAL A 73 14.60 -6.06 4.23
N ALA A 74 15.50 -5.73 3.30
CA ALA A 74 15.37 -4.52 2.50
C ALA A 74 14.16 -4.61 1.52
N THR A 75 13.59 -3.46 1.19
CA THR A 75 12.72 -3.31 0.01
C THR A 75 13.57 -3.32 -1.26
N LYS A 76 12.95 -3.28 -2.42
CA LYS A 76 13.64 -3.12 -3.72
C LYS A 76 14.60 -1.92 -3.74
N TYR A 77 14.27 -0.88 -2.99
CA TYR A 77 14.91 0.42 -3.03
C TYR A 77 15.94 0.63 -1.92
N GLY A 78 15.92 -0.18 -0.89
CA GLY A 78 16.85 -0.14 0.23
C GLY A 78 16.19 -0.47 1.58
N ASP A 79 16.98 -0.33 2.64
CA ASP A 79 16.51 -0.48 4.01
C ASP A 79 16.05 0.85 4.61
N LYS A 80 15.43 0.79 5.78
CA LYS A 80 14.92 1.95 6.51
C LYS A 80 16.01 2.97 6.87
N ALA A 81 17.21 2.50 7.25
CA ALA A 81 18.30 3.40 7.62
C ALA A 81 18.76 4.24 6.43
N GLN A 82 18.85 3.61 5.26
CA GLN A 82 19.18 4.27 3.98
C GLN A 82 18.09 5.27 3.57
N LEU A 83 16.81 4.91 3.69
CA LEU A 83 15.70 5.82 3.43
C LEU A 83 15.79 7.08 4.31
N LEU A 84 15.99 6.90 5.61
CA LEU A 84 16.11 8.02 6.55
C LEU A 84 17.32 8.90 6.26
N ALA A 85 18.46 8.32 5.83
CA ALA A 85 19.64 9.07 5.41
C ALA A 85 19.36 9.91 4.15
N ALA A 86 18.72 9.31 3.14
CA ALA A 86 18.31 10.02 1.93
C ALA A 86 17.37 11.19 2.23
N MET A 87 16.35 10.95 3.06
CA MET A 87 15.41 12.00 3.48
C MET A 87 16.09 13.14 4.24
N LYS A 88 17.03 12.80 5.12
CA LYS A 88 17.84 13.78 5.85
C LYS A 88 18.68 14.63 4.88
N ALA A 89 19.38 14.02 3.93
CA ALA A 89 20.17 14.73 2.93
C ALA A 89 19.29 15.67 2.08
N LEU A 90 18.14 15.20 1.61
CA LEU A 90 17.20 16.05 0.86
C LEU A 90 16.76 17.26 1.68
N LYS A 91 16.42 17.07 2.96
CA LYS A 91 16.01 18.13 3.86
C LYS A 91 17.13 19.16 4.12
N GLU A 92 18.38 18.70 4.28
CA GLU A 92 19.55 19.56 4.45
C GLU A 92 19.82 20.43 3.21
N HIS A 93 19.31 20.03 2.05
CA HIS A 93 19.37 20.78 0.79
C HIS A 93 18.04 21.47 0.42
N ASP A 94 17.14 21.71 1.39
CA ASP A 94 15.84 22.39 1.19
C ASP A 94 14.93 21.71 0.14
N ILE A 95 15.07 20.40 -0.07
CA ILE A 95 14.24 19.60 -0.98
C ILE A 95 13.15 18.90 -0.17
N ALA A 96 11.89 19.21 -0.50
CA ALA A 96 10.74 18.52 0.08
C ALA A 96 10.59 17.11 -0.50
N VAL A 97 10.10 16.17 0.34
CA VAL A 97 9.87 14.78 -0.07
C VAL A 97 8.37 14.50 -0.10
N LEU A 98 7.91 13.92 -1.21
CA LEU A 98 6.63 13.24 -1.35
C LEU A 98 6.93 11.73 -1.41
N LEU A 99 6.26 10.96 -0.57
CA LEU A 99 6.38 9.50 -0.57
C LEU A 99 5.09 8.91 -1.11
N ASP A 100 5.22 8.02 -2.09
CA ASP A 100 4.09 7.29 -2.67
C ASP A 100 3.54 6.30 -1.64
N VAL A 101 2.21 6.25 -1.48
CA VAL A 101 1.53 5.36 -0.54
C VAL A 101 0.28 4.79 -1.16
N VAL A 102 0.22 3.47 -1.29
CA VAL A 102 -0.96 2.75 -1.75
C VAL A 102 -1.73 2.24 -0.55
N VAL A 103 -2.88 2.83 -0.30
CA VAL A 103 -3.81 2.45 0.77
C VAL A 103 -5.14 1.91 0.23
N ASN A 104 -5.20 1.65 -1.08
CA ASN A 104 -6.38 1.12 -1.74
C ASN A 104 -6.57 -0.38 -1.50
N HIS A 105 -5.49 -1.16 -1.50
CA HIS A 105 -5.54 -2.62 -1.44
C HIS A 105 -4.35 -3.22 -0.69
N LYS A 106 -4.46 -4.52 -0.38
CA LYS A 106 -3.36 -5.33 0.16
C LYS A 106 -3.19 -6.61 -0.64
N MET A 107 -1.94 -7.10 -0.68
CA MET A 107 -1.57 -8.36 -1.34
C MET A 107 -0.63 -9.18 -0.46
N GLY A 108 -0.57 -10.49 -0.73
CA GLY A 108 0.36 -11.39 -0.05
C GLY A 108 0.02 -11.66 1.40
N ALA A 109 -1.26 -11.87 1.74
CA ALA A 109 -1.68 -12.24 3.08
C ALA A 109 -0.90 -13.42 3.66
N ASP A 110 -0.87 -13.53 4.99
CA ASP A 110 -0.14 -14.57 5.71
C ASP A 110 -0.95 -15.86 5.83
N GLU A 111 -2.27 -15.75 5.92
CA GLU A 111 -3.18 -16.86 6.14
C GLU A 111 -4.46 -16.71 5.29
N LYS A 112 -5.10 -17.85 5.01
CA LYS A 112 -6.42 -17.89 4.41
C LYS A 112 -7.50 -17.83 5.49
N GLU A 113 -8.67 -17.32 5.10
CA GLU A 113 -9.89 -17.35 5.91
C GLU A 113 -11.04 -17.93 5.08
N THR A 114 -11.99 -18.59 5.76
CA THR A 114 -13.26 -18.96 5.16
C THR A 114 -14.20 -17.76 5.25
N LEU A 115 -14.76 -17.35 4.13
CA LEU A 115 -15.65 -16.20 4.02
C LEU A 115 -16.72 -16.42 2.96
N GLN A 116 -17.68 -15.50 2.91
CA GLN A 116 -18.73 -15.48 1.91
C GLN A 116 -18.53 -14.32 0.95
N VAL A 117 -18.76 -14.58 -0.33
CA VAL A 117 -18.64 -13.58 -1.39
C VAL A 117 -19.82 -13.63 -2.34
N GLN A 118 -20.03 -12.55 -3.07
CA GLN A 118 -20.93 -12.47 -4.21
C GLN A 118 -20.12 -12.09 -5.45
N ARG A 119 -20.37 -12.78 -6.56
CA ARG A 119 -19.74 -12.43 -7.85
C ARG A 119 -20.26 -11.09 -8.32
N VAL A 120 -19.36 -10.28 -8.87
CA VAL A 120 -19.64 -8.98 -9.47
C VAL A 120 -19.26 -9.01 -10.94
N ASP A 121 -20.04 -8.37 -11.79
CA ASP A 121 -19.69 -8.23 -13.20
C ASP A 121 -18.44 -7.37 -13.39
N GLU A 122 -17.48 -7.85 -14.16
CA GLU A 122 -16.20 -7.16 -14.35
C GLU A 122 -16.32 -5.85 -15.14
N HIS A 123 -17.35 -5.70 -15.94
CA HIS A 123 -17.59 -4.55 -16.82
C HIS A 123 -18.60 -3.56 -16.23
N ASP A 124 -19.50 -4.06 -15.39
CA ASP A 124 -20.47 -3.25 -14.65
C ASP A 124 -20.53 -3.70 -13.19
N ARG A 125 -19.70 -3.12 -12.34
CA ARG A 125 -19.56 -3.49 -10.92
C ARG A 125 -20.79 -3.13 -10.05
N THR A 126 -21.80 -2.51 -10.61
CA THR A 126 -23.10 -2.35 -9.98
C THR A 126 -23.95 -3.63 -10.07
N GLN A 127 -23.60 -4.54 -10.97
CA GLN A 127 -24.27 -5.82 -11.14
C GLN A 127 -23.65 -6.88 -10.24
N ILE A 128 -24.30 -7.15 -9.12
CA ILE A 128 -23.88 -8.11 -8.10
C ILE A 128 -24.83 -9.31 -8.16
N ALA A 129 -24.27 -10.53 -8.26
CA ALA A 129 -25.04 -11.75 -8.24
C ALA A 129 -25.74 -11.94 -6.88
N GLU A 130 -26.98 -12.49 -6.92
CA GLU A 130 -27.72 -12.81 -5.68
C GLU A 130 -27.12 -14.02 -4.94
N GLU A 131 -26.43 -14.90 -5.67
CA GLU A 131 -25.83 -16.11 -5.12
C GLU A 131 -24.67 -15.75 -4.17
N ILE A 132 -24.70 -16.31 -2.96
CA ILE A 132 -23.62 -16.23 -1.99
C ILE A 132 -22.76 -17.50 -2.10
N ILE A 133 -21.48 -17.33 -2.32
CA ILE A 133 -20.49 -18.39 -2.44
C ILE A 133 -19.68 -18.43 -1.15
N GLU A 134 -19.62 -19.58 -0.48
CA GLU A 134 -18.65 -19.81 0.59
C GLU A 134 -17.35 -20.27 -0.04
N CYS A 135 -16.25 -19.63 0.33
CA CYS A 135 -14.92 -19.86 -0.24
C CYS A 135 -13.82 -19.65 0.78
N GLU A 136 -12.58 -19.94 0.40
CA GLU A 136 -11.38 -19.51 1.10
C GLU A 136 -10.70 -18.38 0.32
N ALA A 137 -10.11 -17.40 1.03
CA ALA A 137 -9.31 -16.36 0.42
C ALA A 137 -8.16 -15.91 1.32
N TRP A 138 -7.11 -15.36 0.71
CA TRP A 138 -5.95 -14.81 1.37
C TRP A 138 -6.25 -13.38 1.86
N THR A 139 -6.79 -13.28 3.07
CA THR A 139 -7.29 -12.02 3.64
C THR A 139 -6.73 -11.71 5.03
N ARG A 140 -5.99 -12.66 5.65
CA ARG A 140 -5.48 -12.47 7.00
C ARG A 140 -4.01 -12.04 7.00
N TYR A 141 -3.72 -10.86 7.56
CA TYR A 141 -2.37 -10.30 7.69
C TYR A 141 -2.04 -10.15 9.16
N THR A 142 -1.07 -10.93 9.62
CA THR A 142 -0.63 -11.00 11.03
C THR A 142 0.75 -10.40 11.23
N PHE A 143 1.51 -10.22 10.15
CA PHE A 143 2.88 -9.69 10.18
C PHE A 143 3.77 -10.37 11.23
N PRO A 144 3.95 -11.69 11.17
CA PRO A 144 4.51 -12.47 12.27
C PRO A 144 5.94 -12.08 12.62
N VAL A 145 6.74 -11.61 11.65
CA VAL A 145 8.13 -11.20 11.89
C VAL A 145 8.20 -9.81 12.53
N ARG A 146 7.28 -8.91 12.16
CA ARG A 146 7.16 -7.59 12.80
C ARG A 146 6.65 -7.70 14.25
N ALA A 147 5.92 -8.76 14.57
CA ALA A 147 5.50 -9.15 15.92
C ALA A 147 4.85 -8.02 16.74
N GLY A 148 3.99 -7.23 16.09
CA GLY A 148 3.26 -6.12 16.74
C GLY A 148 4.06 -4.83 16.92
N GLN A 149 5.31 -4.75 16.47
CA GLN A 149 6.04 -3.47 16.47
C GLN A 149 5.32 -2.46 15.56
N TYR A 150 5.18 -1.23 15.99
CA TYR A 150 4.46 -0.10 15.38
C TYR A 150 2.93 -0.22 15.40
N SER A 151 2.37 -1.41 15.18
CA SER A 151 0.94 -1.68 15.27
C SER A 151 0.70 -3.16 15.61
N GLN A 152 -0.29 -3.41 16.47
CA GLN A 152 -0.77 -4.76 16.79
C GLN A 152 -2.00 -5.15 15.97
N PHE A 153 -2.41 -4.31 15.02
CA PHE A 153 -3.59 -4.53 14.21
C PHE A 153 -3.41 -5.75 13.31
N VAL A 154 -4.36 -6.65 13.36
CA VAL A 154 -4.47 -7.82 12.48
C VAL A 154 -5.56 -7.55 11.49
N TRP A 155 -5.23 -7.62 10.20
CA TRP A 155 -6.21 -7.53 9.14
C TRP A 155 -6.88 -8.88 8.95
N ASP A 156 -8.19 -8.89 8.87
CA ASP A 156 -9.02 -10.04 8.51
C ASP A 156 -9.94 -9.69 7.34
N TYR A 157 -10.76 -10.64 6.86
CA TYR A 157 -11.66 -10.41 5.73
C TYR A 157 -12.64 -9.26 5.94
N LYS A 158 -12.94 -8.86 7.19
CA LYS A 158 -13.82 -7.72 7.51
C LYS A 158 -13.17 -6.36 7.25
N CYS A 159 -11.87 -6.35 7.00
CA CYS A 159 -11.12 -5.15 6.61
C CYS A 159 -11.23 -4.84 5.12
N PHE A 160 -11.89 -5.70 4.33
CA PHE A 160 -11.92 -5.61 2.87
C PHE A 160 -13.35 -5.64 2.32
N SER A 161 -13.58 -4.88 1.27
CA SER A 161 -14.86 -4.83 0.55
C SER A 161 -14.93 -5.86 -0.57
N GLY A 162 -13.80 -6.25 -1.15
CA GLY A 162 -13.74 -7.20 -2.26
C GLY A 162 -12.36 -7.82 -2.44
N ILE A 163 -12.31 -8.87 -3.27
CA ILE A 163 -11.11 -9.63 -3.64
C ILE A 163 -11.17 -10.01 -5.11
N ASP A 164 -10.00 -10.24 -5.72
CA ASP A 164 -9.87 -10.61 -7.12
C ASP A 164 -9.63 -12.12 -7.35
N HIS A 165 -9.49 -12.88 -6.27
CA HIS A 165 -9.25 -14.33 -6.32
C HIS A 165 -9.88 -15.03 -5.12
N ILE A 166 -10.52 -16.18 -5.38
CA ILE A 166 -11.04 -17.10 -4.35
C ILE A 166 -10.47 -18.50 -4.53
N GLU A 167 -10.49 -19.29 -3.46
CA GLU A 167 -10.15 -20.70 -3.47
C GLU A 167 -11.28 -21.54 -2.86
N ASN A 168 -11.41 -22.79 -3.30
CA ASN A 168 -12.47 -23.70 -2.84
C ASN A 168 -13.93 -23.15 -3.01
N PRO A 169 -14.38 -22.81 -4.24
CA PRO A 169 -13.76 -23.11 -5.54
C PRO A 169 -12.64 -22.11 -5.93
N THR A 170 -11.67 -22.56 -6.73
CA THR A 170 -10.60 -21.68 -7.23
C THR A 170 -11.07 -20.91 -8.44
N GLU A 171 -11.06 -19.60 -8.35
CA GLU A 171 -11.51 -18.72 -9.42
C GLU A 171 -10.93 -17.31 -9.31
N ASP A 172 -10.55 -16.74 -10.45
CA ASP A 172 -10.23 -15.33 -10.62
C ASP A 172 -11.48 -14.55 -11.04
N GLY A 173 -11.61 -13.31 -10.60
CA GLY A 173 -12.75 -12.47 -10.94
C GLY A 173 -12.92 -11.31 -9.97
N VAL A 174 -14.07 -10.69 -10.00
CA VAL A 174 -14.44 -9.63 -9.07
C VAL A 174 -15.45 -10.19 -8.07
N PHE A 175 -15.07 -10.21 -6.80
CA PHE A 175 -15.89 -10.75 -5.73
C PHE A 175 -16.07 -9.72 -4.62
N LYS A 176 -17.32 -9.36 -4.35
CA LYS A 176 -17.68 -8.57 -3.17
C LYS A 176 -17.69 -9.48 -1.95
N ILE A 177 -16.99 -9.09 -0.89
CA ILE A 177 -17.04 -9.80 0.39
C ILE A 177 -18.37 -9.49 1.09
N VAL A 178 -19.02 -10.51 1.64
CA VAL A 178 -20.24 -10.36 2.45
C VAL A 178 -19.83 -10.26 3.92
N ASN A 179 -19.96 -9.08 4.51
CA ASN A 179 -19.71 -8.84 5.94
C ASN A 179 -20.58 -7.69 6.47
N ASP A 180 -20.41 -7.35 7.74
CA ASP A 180 -21.24 -6.33 8.43
C ASP A 180 -21.08 -4.91 7.84
N TYR A 181 -20.03 -4.64 7.09
CA TYR A 181 -19.72 -3.32 6.53
C TYR A 181 -20.08 -3.18 5.06
N THR A 182 -20.05 -4.26 4.29
CA THR A 182 -20.24 -4.20 2.84
C THR A 182 -21.70 -3.99 2.41
N GLY A 183 -22.69 -4.24 3.31
CA GLY A 183 -24.08 -3.97 3.02
C GLY A 183 -24.57 -4.53 1.68
N GLU A 184 -25.39 -3.75 0.97
CA GLU A 184 -25.97 -4.14 -0.33
C GLU A 184 -25.09 -3.77 -1.54
N GLY A 185 -23.98 -3.05 -1.36
CA GLY A 185 -23.14 -2.58 -2.47
C GLY A 185 -21.65 -2.58 -2.19
N TRP A 186 -20.90 -2.06 -3.13
CA TRP A 186 -19.52 -1.66 -2.97
C TRP A 186 -19.43 -0.44 -2.04
N ASN A 187 -18.22 0.08 -1.86
CA ASN A 187 -18.03 1.33 -1.15
C ASN A 187 -18.80 2.47 -1.84
N GLU A 188 -19.84 2.97 -1.21
CA GLU A 188 -20.68 4.07 -1.74
C GLU A 188 -19.97 5.44 -1.72
N GLN A 189 -18.79 5.54 -1.13
CA GLN A 189 -18.01 6.77 -1.02
C GLN A 189 -16.92 6.90 -2.11
N VAL A 190 -17.07 6.18 -3.20
CA VAL A 190 -16.24 6.33 -4.39
C VAL A 190 -16.79 7.44 -5.29
N ASP A 191 -15.93 8.00 -6.12
CA ASP A 191 -16.31 9.02 -7.10
C ASP A 191 -17.38 8.50 -8.06
N ASP A 192 -18.46 9.25 -8.26
CA ASP A 192 -19.59 8.85 -9.11
C ASP A 192 -19.18 8.61 -10.57
N GLU A 193 -18.15 9.30 -11.05
CA GLU A 193 -17.66 9.17 -12.43
C GLU A 193 -16.80 7.91 -12.61
N LEU A 194 -15.95 7.61 -11.62
CA LEU A 194 -14.96 6.54 -11.71
C LEU A 194 -15.19 5.42 -10.68
N GLY A 195 -16.14 5.54 -9.78
CA GLY A 195 -16.39 4.57 -8.72
C GLY A 195 -16.77 3.19 -9.22
N ASN A 196 -17.39 3.11 -10.40
CA ASN A 196 -17.67 1.84 -11.07
C ASN A 196 -16.41 1.14 -11.60
N PHE A 197 -15.30 1.89 -11.71
CA PHE A 197 -14.00 1.42 -12.14
C PHE A 197 -12.99 1.39 -11.00
N ASP A 198 -13.47 1.44 -9.74
CA ASP A 198 -12.58 1.28 -8.60
C ASP A 198 -11.71 0.06 -8.79
N TYR A 199 -10.37 0.28 -8.74
CA TYR A 199 -9.41 -0.72 -9.13
C TYR A 199 -9.34 -1.81 -8.06
N LEU A 200 -9.72 -3.03 -8.43
CA LEU A 200 -9.55 -4.20 -7.60
C LEU A 200 -8.27 -4.94 -7.99
N MET A 201 -7.33 -4.99 -7.06
CA MET A 201 -6.14 -5.82 -7.09
C MET A 201 -5.96 -6.40 -5.69
N GLY A 202 -5.88 -7.73 -5.59
CA GLY A 202 -5.79 -8.39 -4.30
C GLY A 202 -7.03 -8.16 -3.43
N ALA A 203 -6.83 -7.71 -2.19
CA ALA A 203 -7.90 -7.42 -1.24
C ALA A 203 -8.13 -5.90 -1.12
N ASN A 204 -9.28 -5.42 -1.58
CA ASN A 204 -9.65 -4.00 -1.59
C ASN A 204 -10.00 -3.53 -0.18
N ILE A 205 -9.32 -2.50 0.33
CA ILE A 205 -9.48 -2.02 1.71
C ILE A 205 -10.83 -1.32 1.89
N ASP A 206 -11.56 -1.69 2.94
CA ASP A 206 -12.85 -1.08 3.28
C ASP A 206 -12.72 -0.04 4.39
N PHE A 207 -12.73 1.24 4.01
CA PHE A 207 -12.64 2.36 4.93
C PHE A 207 -13.93 2.61 5.75
N ARG A 208 -15.03 1.89 5.49
CA ARG A 208 -16.22 1.90 6.35
C ARG A 208 -15.93 1.17 7.67
N ASN A 209 -14.96 0.27 7.69
CA ASN A 209 -14.47 -0.32 8.92
C ASN A 209 -13.63 0.71 9.69
N HIS A 210 -14.18 1.17 10.84
CA HIS A 210 -13.52 2.19 11.66
C HIS A 210 -12.11 1.77 12.14
N ALA A 211 -11.90 0.48 12.45
CA ALA A 211 -10.60 -0.02 12.89
C ALA A 211 -9.53 0.12 11.78
N VAL A 212 -9.91 -0.11 10.53
CA VAL A 212 -9.05 0.13 9.35
C VAL A 212 -8.70 1.62 9.24
N THR A 213 -9.68 2.48 9.38
CA THR A 213 -9.47 3.93 9.31
C THR A 213 -8.49 4.41 10.39
N GLU A 214 -8.60 3.91 11.62
CA GLU A 214 -7.68 4.25 12.72
C GLU A 214 -6.27 3.69 12.46
N GLU A 215 -6.14 2.49 11.91
CA GLU A 215 -4.85 1.91 11.53
C GLU A 215 -4.12 2.76 10.47
N ILE A 216 -4.84 3.20 9.45
CA ILE A 216 -4.26 4.07 8.42
C ILE A 216 -3.91 5.48 8.97
N LYS A 217 -4.71 6.02 9.89
CA LYS A 217 -4.36 7.27 10.59
C LYS A 217 -3.10 7.13 11.45
N LEU A 218 -2.89 5.97 12.08
CA LEU A 218 -1.68 5.68 12.85
C LEU A 218 -0.43 5.75 11.95
N LEU A 219 -0.50 5.21 10.73
CA LEU A 219 0.58 5.33 9.74
C LEU A 219 0.93 6.81 9.50
N GLY A 220 -0.07 7.67 9.29
CA GLY A 220 0.12 9.10 9.12
C GLY A 220 0.79 9.76 10.33
N ALA A 221 0.40 9.38 11.54
CA ALA A 221 0.96 9.91 12.77
C ALA A 221 2.44 9.53 12.98
N LEU A 222 2.83 8.30 12.63
CA LEU A 222 4.22 7.84 12.70
C LEU A 222 5.11 8.57 11.67
N GLY A 223 4.58 8.90 10.50
CA GLY A 223 5.26 9.71 9.50
C GLY A 223 5.47 11.18 9.93
N HIS A 224 4.61 11.72 10.81
CA HIS A 224 4.75 13.10 11.32
C HIS A 224 5.75 13.23 12.47
N GLY A 225 6.09 12.14 13.17
CA GLY A 225 6.93 12.17 14.38
C GLY A 225 8.42 12.33 14.14
N ALA A 226 8.91 12.05 12.93
CA ALA A 226 10.35 12.00 12.65
C ALA A 226 10.82 12.92 11.54
N ASP A 227 10.20 13.97 11.16
CA ASP A 227 10.48 14.87 10.05
C ASP A 227 9.39 14.83 8.96
N ARG A 228 8.37 15.66 9.09
CA ARG A 228 7.37 16.11 8.12
C ARG A 228 7.33 15.34 6.77
N LEU A 229 7.05 14.04 6.83
CA LEU A 229 6.67 13.26 5.67
C LEU A 229 5.32 13.76 5.17
N ARG A 230 5.26 14.24 3.96
CA ARG A 230 3.99 14.47 3.28
C ARG A 230 3.67 13.24 2.47
N TRP A 231 2.65 12.51 2.86
CA TRP A 231 2.14 11.37 2.11
C TRP A 231 1.35 11.84 0.90
N PHE A 232 1.54 11.20 -0.21
CA PHE A 232 0.71 11.33 -1.40
C PHE A 232 -0.03 10.00 -1.58
N SER A 233 -1.37 10.02 -1.49
CA SER A 233 -2.19 8.85 -1.86
C SER A 233 -2.51 8.96 -3.34
N SER A 234 -2.15 7.99 -4.12
CA SER A 234 -2.66 7.76 -5.47
C SER A 234 -3.98 7.01 -5.41
#